data_17e6ecb2ade204b8eb3d2612fffdfa05
#
_entry.id   17e6ecb2ade204b8eb3d2612fffdfa05
#
_cell.length_a   1.000
_cell.length_b   1.000
_cell.length_c   1.000
_cell.angle_alpha   90.00
_cell.angle_beta   90.00
_cell.angle_gamma   90.00
#
_symmetry.space_group_name_H-M   'P 1'
#
loop_
_entity.id
_entity.type
_entity.pdbx_description
1 polymer ?
#
loop_
_entity_poly.entity_id
_entity_poly.type
_entity_poly.pdbx_seq_one_letter_code
_entity_poly.pdbx_strand_id
1 'polypeptide(L)'
;MAPAARAAYTLLRLPLELKDLFKEWLEAHFPAKAAHVLSLVAQTHGGRLYDSTWSKRMTGTGPYSDVLRLRFERACRRLGFNERTTLKLDTSRFTPPPQKGDQLTLL
;
A
#
# COMPACT_ATOMS: atom_id res chain seq x y z
N MET A 1 6.68 -8.30 22.59
CA MET A 1 6.58 -8.15 21.12
C MET A 1 7.66 -7.20 20.66
N ALA A 2 8.45 -7.60 19.67
CA ALA A 2 9.47 -6.71 19.11
C ALA A 2 8.80 -5.58 18.33
N PRO A 3 9.30 -4.32 18.45
CA PRO A 3 8.75 -3.22 17.66
C PRO A 3 9.04 -3.42 16.17
N ALA A 4 8.17 -2.89 15.32
CA ALA A 4 8.37 -2.92 13.89
C ALA A 4 9.62 -2.11 13.51
N ALA A 5 10.45 -2.65 12.62
CA ALA A 5 11.66 -2.01 12.15
C ALA A 5 11.49 -1.31 10.81
N ARG A 6 10.47 -1.71 10.05
CA ARG A 6 10.19 -1.19 8.70
C ARG A 6 8.73 -0.82 8.55
N ALA A 7 8.49 0.19 7.76
CA ALA A 7 7.15 0.62 7.38
C ALA A 7 7.13 0.98 5.90
N ALA A 8 6.01 0.73 5.26
CA ALA A 8 5.77 1.10 3.87
C ALA A 8 4.32 1.56 3.73
N TYR A 9 4.01 2.25 2.65
CA TYR A 9 2.63 2.63 2.34
C TYR A 9 2.37 2.42 0.85
N THR A 10 1.10 2.26 0.52
CA THR A 10 0.62 2.22 -0.85
C THR A 10 -0.55 3.19 -0.95
N LEU A 11 -0.57 4.01 -1.99
CA LEU A 11 -1.71 4.88 -2.24
C LEU A 11 -2.94 4.05 -2.61
N LEU A 12 -4.11 4.55 -2.20
CA LEU A 12 -5.37 3.91 -2.50
C LEU A 12 -5.54 3.74 -4.01
N ARG A 13 -5.88 2.52 -4.42
CA ARG A 13 -6.15 2.17 -5.82
C ARG A 13 -7.58 1.66 -5.92
N LEU A 14 -8.27 2.08 -6.96
CA LEU A 14 -9.68 1.72 -7.16
C LEU A 14 -9.87 1.07 -8.54
N PRO A 15 -9.31 -0.14 -8.76
CA PRO A 15 -9.49 -0.83 -10.04
C PRO A 15 -10.91 -1.37 -10.21
N LEU A 16 -11.34 -1.42 -11.46
CA LEU A 16 -12.61 -2.04 -11.88
C LEU A 16 -13.81 -1.53 -11.04
N GLU A 17 -14.57 -2.45 -10.47
CA GLU A 17 -15.79 -2.15 -9.69
C GLU A 17 -15.54 -1.42 -8.38
N LEU A 18 -14.32 -1.41 -7.88
CA LEU A 18 -14.00 -0.75 -6.61
C LEU A 18 -14.23 0.76 -6.65
N LYS A 19 -14.15 1.38 -7.82
CA LYS A 19 -14.44 2.81 -7.99
C LYS A 19 -15.85 3.14 -7.54
N ASP A 20 -16.81 2.41 -8.04
CA ASP A 20 -18.22 2.66 -7.76
C ASP A 20 -18.57 2.29 -6.32
N LEU A 21 -18.06 1.16 -5.84
CA LEU A 21 -18.26 0.73 -4.46
C LEU A 21 -17.71 1.76 -3.46
N PHE A 22 -16.54 2.30 -3.72
CA PHE A 22 -15.93 3.30 -2.85
C PHE A 22 -16.71 4.62 -2.86
N LYS A 23 -17.20 5.05 -4.03
CA LYS A 23 -18.05 6.22 -4.14
C LYS A 23 -19.33 6.06 -3.33
N GLU A 24 -20.00 4.94 -3.47
CA GLU A 24 -21.24 4.63 -2.74
C GLU A 24 -20.98 4.64 -1.23
N TRP A 25 -19.90 4.04 -0.80
CA TRP A 25 -19.51 4.01 0.61
C TRP A 25 -19.26 5.42 1.16
N LEU A 26 -18.53 6.25 0.42
CA LEU A 26 -18.26 7.63 0.83
C LEU A 26 -19.54 8.45 0.94
N GLU A 27 -20.44 8.31 -0.03
CA GLU A 27 -21.71 9.04 -0.05
C GLU A 27 -22.61 8.61 1.12
N ALA A 28 -22.56 7.33 1.48
CA ALA A 28 -23.34 6.80 2.60
C ALA A 28 -22.80 7.23 3.97
N HIS A 29 -21.48 7.29 4.13
CA HIS A 29 -20.85 7.51 5.44
C HIS A 29 -20.24 8.91 5.62
N PHE A 30 -19.74 9.51 4.56
CA PHE A 30 -19.07 10.81 4.61
C PHE A 30 -19.49 11.71 3.45
N PRO A 31 -20.80 12.02 3.31
CA PRO A 31 -21.29 12.75 2.14
C PRO A 31 -20.67 14.14 1.97
N ALA A 32 -20.36 14.83 3.07
CA ALA A 32 -19.76 16.15 3.02
C ALA A 32 -18.30 16.13 2.52
N LYS A 33 -17.62 15.00 2.63
CA LYS A 33 -16.22 14.84 2.25
C LYS A 33 -16.02 14.03 0.98
N ALA A 34 -17.09 13.39 0.47
CA ALA A 34 -16.99 12.44 -0.65
C ALA A 34 -16.31 13.04 -1.88
N ALA A 35 -16.77 14.20 -2.34
CA ALA A 35 -16.21 14.87 -3.50
C ALA A 35 -14.75 15.24 -3.30
N HIS A 36 -14.38 15.73 -2.13
CA HIS A 36 -13.01 16.11 -1.82
C HIS A 36 -12.08 14.91 -1.80
N VAL A 37 -12.48 13.82 -1.15
CA VAL A 37 -11.68 12.58 -1.10
C VAL A 37 -11.47 12.02 -2.50
N LEU A 38 -12.53 11.93 -3.31
CA LEU A 38 -12.41 11.43 -4.69
C LEU A 38 -11.51 12.33 -5.55
N SER A 39 -11.57 13.64 -5.36
CA SER A 39 -10.69 14.57 -6.05
C SER A 39 -9.23 14.34 -5.69
N LEU A 40 -8.91 14.12 -4.42
CA LEU A 40 -7.55 13.83 -3.99
C LEU A 40 -7.03 12.51 -4.55
N VAL A 41 -7.86 11.47 -4.55
CA VAL A 41 -7.50 10.18 -5.15
C VAL A 41 -7.21 10.35 -6.65
N ALA A 42 -8.07 11.07 -7.36
CA ALA A 42 -7.90 11.31 -8.79
C ALA A 42 -6.59 12.09 -9.08
N GLN A 43 -6.25 13.08 -8.26
CA GLN A 43 -4.99 13.82 -8.42
C GLN A 43 -3.77 12.91 -8.37
N THR A 44 -3.78 11.91 -7.51
CA THR A 44 -2.64 10.99 -7.38
C THR A 44 -2.52 10.02 -8.54
N HIS A 45 -3.57 9.89 -9.36
CA HIS A 45 -3.63 8.98 -10.50
C HIS A 45 -3.82 9.71 -11.83
N GLY A 46 -3.24 10.91 -11.97
CA GLY A 46 -3.26 11.64 -13.22
C GLY A 46 -4.64 12.16 -13.66
N GLY A 47 -5.51 12.48 -12.70
CA GLY A 47 -6.87 12.96 -12.95
C GLY A 47 -7.92 11.85 -13.07
N ARG A 48 -7.52 10.61 -12.89
CA ARG A 48 -8.41 9.42 -12.94
C ARG A 48 -8.44 8.76 -11.56
N LEU A 49 -9.50 8.02 -11.26
CA LEU A 49 -9.59 7.28 -10.01
C LEU A 49 -8.66 6.06 -9.97
N TYR A 50 -8.16 5.62 -11.12
CA TYR A 50 -7.22 4.51 -11.21
C TYR A 50 -6.29 4.71 -12.40
N ASP A 51 -5.00 4.54 -12.16
CA ASP A 51 -3.97 4.56 -13.19
C ASP A 51 -3.21 3.23 -13.13
N SER A 52 -3.32 2.44 -14.20
CA SER A 52 -2.68 1.13 -14.30
C SER A 52 -1.22 1.18 -14.71
N THR A 53 -0.66 2.36 -14.94
CA THR A 53 0.75 2.53 -15.29
C THR A 53 1.64 1.88 -14.23
N TRP A 54 2.52 0.97 -14.64
CA TRP A 54 3.29 0.11 -13.75
C TRP A 54 4.00 0.87 -12.62
N SER A 55 4.72 1.93 -12.96
CA SER A 55 5.50 2.69 -11.97
C SER A 55 4.66 3.62 -11.09
N LYS A 56 3.44 3.95 -11.50
CA LYS A 56 2.61 4.98 -10.85
C LYS A 56 1.47 4.42 -10.01
N ARG A 57 1.09 3.17 -10.24
CA ARG A 57 -0.12 2.60 -9.63
C ARG A 57 -0.05 2.49 -8.10
N MET A 58 1.15 2.41 -7.53
CA MET A 58 1.33 2.25 -6.08
C MET A 58 1.80 3.53 -5.38
N THR A 59 2.56 4.36 -6.06
CA THR A 59 3.13 5.57 -5.47
C THR A 59 2.37 6.83 -5.83
N GLY A 60 1.62 6.80 -6.95
CA GLY A 60 0.90 7.96 -7.45
C GLY A 60 1.80 9.03 -8.01
N THR A 61 1.20 10.13 -8.43
CA THR A 61 1.89 11.31 -8.96
C THR A 61 1.18 12.58 -8.48
N GLY A 62 1.86 13.71 -8.61
CA GLY A 62 1.29 15.02 -8.33
C GLY A 62 1.61 15.56 -6.94
N PRO A 63 1.24 16.82 -6.67
CA PRO A 63 1.62 17.51 -5.43
C PRO A 63 1.11 16.82 -4.16
N TYR A 64 -0.12 16.30 -4.18
CA TYR A 64 -0.68 15.63 -3.00
C TYR A 64 0.06 14.32 -2.70
N SER A 65 0.42 13.56 -3.74
CA SER A 65 1.24 12.36 -3.59
C SER A 65 2.59 12.70 -2.95
N ASP A 66 3.22 13.82 -3.37
CA ASP A 66 4.48 14.28 -2.80
C ASP A 66 4.34 14.67 -1.33
N VAL A 67 3.25 15.33 -0.96
CA VAL A 67 2.97 15.68 0.44
C VAL A 67 2.85 14.42 1.30
N LEU A 68 2.12 13.41 0.84
CA LEU A 68 1.97 12.15 1.55
C LEU A 68 3.31 11.44 1.72
N ARG A 69 4.13 11.42 0.68
CA ARG A 69 5.47 10.82 0.73
C ARG A 69 6.35 11.51 1.77
N LEU A 70 6.37 12.84 1.76
CA LEU A 70 7.16 13.61 2.72
C LEU A 70 6.69 13.40 4.16
N ARG A 71 5.39 13.37 4.39
CA ARG A 71 4.82 13.09 5.70
C ARG A 71 5.22 11.71 6.21
N PHE A 72 5.16 10.72 5.32
CA PHE A 72 5.54 9.36 5.67
C PHE A 72 7.04 9.26 6.00
N GLU A 73 7.89 9.86 5.17
CA GLU A 73 9.33 9.85 5.39
C GLU A 73 9.72 10.52 6.72
N ARG A 74 9.07 11.65 7.04
CA ARG A 74 9.30 12.35 8.32
C ARG A 74 8.86 11.51 9.51
N ALA A 75 7.71 10.87 9.40
CA ALA A 75 7.21 9.98 10.46
C ALA A 75 8.13 8.80 10.67
N CYS A 76 8.65 8.19 9.60
CA CYS A 76 9.60 7.09 9.68
C CYS A 76 10.89 7.52 10.41
N ARG A 77 11.42 8.69 10.08
CA ARG A 77 12.62 9.20 10.75
C ARG A 77 12.37 9.46 12.23
N ARG A 78 11.24 10.06 12.56
CA ARG A 78 10.89 10.37 13.95
C ARG A 78 10.73 9.10 14.78
N LEU A 79 10.14 8.06 14.19
CA LEU A 79 9.82 6.81 14.89
C LEU A 79 10.92 5.75 14.76
N GLY A 80 11.98 6.02 13.99
CA GLY A 80 13.08 5.10 13.83
C GLY A 80 12.84 3.95 12.87
N PHE A 81 11.86 4.09 11.96
CA PHE A 81 11.64 3.08 10.93
C PHE A 81 12.60 3.24 9.77
N ASN A 82 12.91 2.15 9.11
CA ASN A 82 13.68 2.10 7.85
C ASN A 82 15.10 2.67 7.99
N GLU A 83 15.66 2.68 9.18
CA GLU A 83 17.03 3.16 9.42
C GLU A 83 18.09 2.23 8.82
N ARG A 84 17.80 0.93 8.75
CA ARG A 84 18.69 -0.04 8.12
C ARG A 84 18.33 -0.17 6.64
N THR A 85 19.32 0.00 5.79
CA THR A 85 19.14 -0.09 4.34
C THR A 85 18.92 -1.52 3.87
N THR A 86 19.43 -2.51 4.60
CA THR A 86 19.28 -3.91 4.25
C THR A 86 18.63 -4.67 5.40
N LEU A 87 17.49 -5.32 5.10
CA LEU A 87 16.86 -6.25 6.01
C LEU A 87 16.93 -7.63 5.38
N LYS A 88 17.68 -8.52 6.02
CA LYS A 88 17.77 -9.91 5.58
C LYS A 88 16.70 -10.72 6.30
N LEU A 89 15.81 -11.33 5.57
CA LEU A 89 14.79 -12.21 6.15
C LEU A 89 15.44 -13.51 6.62
N ASP A 90 15.00 -13.99 7.78
CA ASP A 90 15.44 -15.28 8.29
C ASP A 90 14.59 -16.37 7.63
N THR A 91 15.22 -17.17 6.79
CA THR A 91 14.57 -18.28 6.08
C THR A 91 14.94 -19.64 6.67
N SER A 92 15.66 -19.67 7.81
CA SER A 92 16.14 -20.92 8.40
C SER A 92 15.02 -21.87 8.81
N ARG A 93 13.86 -21.32 9.15
CA ARG A 93 12.67 -22.10 9.55
C ARG A 93 11.70 -22.39 8.42
N PHE A 94 12.02 -21.90 7.22
CA PHE A 94 11.15 -22.11 6.07
C PHE A 94 11.27 -23.55 5.59
N THR A 95 10.13 -24.21 5.43
CA THR A 95 10.04 -25.53 4.83
C THR A 95 9.15 -25.40 3.58
N PRO A 96 9.69 -25.66 2.37
CA PRO A 96 8.87 -25.55 1.17
C PRO A 96 7.76 -26.61 1.19
N PRO A 97 6.59 -26.30 0.61
CA PRO A 97 5.52 -27.26 0.52
C PRO A 97 5.94 -28.49 -0.30
N PRO A 98 5.44 -29.69 0.04
CA PRO A 98 5.78 -30.90 -0.71
C PRO A 98 5.35 -30.81 -2.17
N GLN A 99 6.20 -31.27 -3.08
CA GLN A 99 5.89 -31.35 -4.50
C GLN A 99 5.58 -32.77 -4.91
N LYS A 100 4.99 -32.92 -6.08
CA LYS A 100 4.69 -34.24 -6.63
C LYS A 100 5.99 -35.04 -6.75
N GLY A 101 6.02 -36.22 -6.11
CA GLY A 101 7.19 -37.07 -6.07
C GLY A 101 8.04 -36.94 -4.80
N ASP A 102 7.79 -35.93 -3.97
CA ASP A 102 8.49 -35.80 -2.70
C ASP A 102 8.02 -36.83 -1.71
N GLN A 103 8.94 -37.40 -0.94
CA GLN A 103 8.60 -38.32 0.13
C GLN A 103 8.21 -37.52 1.37
N LEU A 104 6.99 -37.75 1.86
CA LEU A 104 6.52 -37.12 3.08
C LEU A 104 7.07 -37.89 4.30
N THR A 105 7.54 -37.15 5.29
CA THR A 105 7.98 -37.74 6.55
C THR A 105 6.74 -38.06 7.40
N LEU A 106 6.57 -39.32 7.72
CA LEU A 106 5.50 -39.80 8.58
C LEU A 106 5.95 -39.80 10.04
N LEU A 107 5.76 -38.69 10.71
CA LEU A 107 6.01 -38.60 12.15
C LEU A 107 4.87 -37.93 12.85
#